data_2d7d656243b300e206c2e61a9e6f441c
#
_entry.id   2d7d656243b300e206c2e61a9e6f441c
#
_cell.length_a   1.000
_cell.length_b   1.000
_cell.length_c   1.000
_cell.angle_alpha   90.00
_cell.angle_beta   90.00
_cell.angle_gamma   90.00
#
_symmetry.space_group_name_H-M   'P 1'
#
loop_
_entity.id
_entity.type
_entity.pdbx_description
1 polymer ?
#
loop_
_entity_poly.entity_id
_entity_poly.type
_entity_poly.pdbx_seq_one_letter_code
_entity_poly.pdbx_strand_id
1 'polypeptide(L)'
;WPEMLDSVVAAEQPKNALDLGAGSAVLAIALAKLARIPVLASDIDPVATEVAAGNVRLNGVDDLVECVTATGFDHPVFADRGPFDLILANILAGPLIELASEMARNVKPGGSLILSGILDRQEDAVLEAYRAADFHYIRTLPREGWVTLHLKL
;
A
#
# COMPACT_ATOMS: atom_id res chain seq x y z
N TRP A 1 -3.80 4.79 11.73
CA TRP A 1 -3.30 3.90 10.69
C TRP A 1 -3.67 2.44 10.94
N PRO A 2 -3.32 1.85 12.08
CA PRO A 2 -3.70 0.46 12.36
C PRO A 2 -5.21 0.23 12.35
N GLU A 3 -5.97 1.18 12.82
CA GLU A 3 -7.43 1.11 12.87
C GLU A 3 -8.05 1.01 11.48
N MET A 4 -7.54 1.77 10.52
CA MET A 4 -8.04 1.70 9.15
C MET A 4 -7.67 0.36 8.51
N LEU A 5 -6.45 -0.12 8.73
CA LEU A 5 -6.00 -1.41 8.22
C LEU A 5 -6.85 -2.54 8.79
N ASP A 6 -7.06 -2.57 10.11
CA ASP A 6 -7.90 -3.58 10.77
C ASP A 6 -9.32 -3.57 10.21
N SER A 7 -9.90 -2.39 10.05
CA SER A 7 -11.26 -2.21 9.53
C SER A 7 -11.40 -2.73 8.10
N VAL A 8 -10.46 -2.39 7.22
CA VAL A 8 -10.49 -2.81 5.82
C VAL A 8 -10.30 -4.33 5.71
N VAL A 9 -9.34 -4.89 6.43
CA VAL A 9 -9.10 -6.34 6.43
C VAL A 9 -10.32 -7.10 6.92
N ALA A 10 -10.95 -6.64 8.01
CA ALA A 10 -12.14 -7.29 8.55
C ALA A 10 -13.33 -7.24 7.59
N ALA A 11 -13.53 -6.10 6.93
CA ALA A 11 -14.67 -5.90 6.04
C ALA A 11 -14.49 -6.58 4.69
N GLU A 12 -13.28 -6.58 4.13
CA GLU A 12 -13.05 -6.98 2.75
C GLU A 12 -12.33 -8.30 2.58
N GLN A 13 -11.64 -8.78 3.61
CA GLN A 13 -10.91 -10.05 3.61
C GLN A 13 -10.04 -10.21 2.34
N PRO A 14 -9.06 -9.31 2.13
CA PRO A 14 -8.22 -9.38 0.95
C PRO A 14 -7.43 -10.68 0.91
N LYS A 15 -7.17 -11.19 -0.29
CA LYS A 15 -6.44 -12.44 -0.49
C LYS A 15 -4.96 -12.22 -0.83
N ASN A 16 -4.61 -11.04 -1.24
CA ASN A 16 -3.23 -10.62 -1.47
C ASN A 16 -3.11 -9.11 -1.25
N ALA A 17 -1.89 -8.63 -1.07
CA ALA A 17 -1.66 -7.20 -0.84
C ALA A 17 -0.29 -6.76 -1.32
N LEU A 18 -0.17 -5.46 -1.57
CA LEU A 18 1.08 -4.78 -1.88
C LEU A 18 1.30 -3.67 -0.86
N ASP A 19 2.50 -3.57 -0.30
CA ASP A 19 2.96 -2.43 0.48
C ASP A 19 3.99 -1.68 -0.36
N LEU A 20 3.57 -0.60 -1.01
CA LEU A 20 4.38 0.21 -1.90
C LEU A 20 5.12 1.29 -1.10
N GLY A 21 6.44 1.32 -1.19
CA GLY A 21 7.25 2.19 -0.36
C GLY A 21 7.33 1.67 1.07
N ALA A 22 7.56 0.38 1.23
CA ALA A 22 7.41 -0.33 2.51
C ALA A 22 8.43 0.05 3.58
N GLY A 23 9.56 0.65 3.21
CA GLY A 23 10.63 0.96 4.15
C GLY A 23 11.12 -0.29 4.86
N SER A 24 11.01 -0.31 6.19
CA SER A 24 11.40 -1.46 7.02
C SER A 24 10.37 -2.59 7.03
N ALA A 25 9.27 -2.45 6.27
CA ALA A 25 8.18 -3.41 6.13
C ALA A 25 7.30 -3.59 7.38
N VAL A 26 7.24 -2.60 8.27
CA VAL A 26 6.41 -2.68 9.48
C VAL A 26 4.94 -2.97 9.14
N LEU A 27 4.39 -2.26 8.16
CA LEU A 27 2.99 -2.43 7.76
C LEU A 27 2.75 -3.76 7.05
N ALA A 28 3.67 -4.16 6.16
CA ALA A 28 3.58 -5.44 5.47
C ALA A 28 3.60 -6.61 6.47
N ILE A 29 4.48 -6.54 7.47
CA ILE A 29 4.57 -7.55 8.52
C ILE A 29 3.30 -7.60 9.36
N ALA A 30 2.79 -6.43 9.77
CA ALA A 30 1.56 -6.34 10.54
C ALA A 30 0.38 -6.94 9.75
N LEU A 31 0.28 -6.62 8.47
CA LEU A 31 -0.76 -7.15 7.58
C LEU A 31 -0.65 -8.67 7.42
N ALA A 32 0.57 -9.19 7.21
CA ALA A 32 0.78 -10.63 7.08
C ALA A 32 0.38 -11.38 8.35
N LYS A 33 0.70 -10.83 9.52
CA LYS A 33 0.30 -11.42 10.81
C LYS A 33 -1.21 -11.36 11.03
N LEU A 34 -1.84 -10.25 10.65
CA LEU A 34 -3.28 -10.04 10.83
C LEU A 34 -4.12 -10.91 9.90
N ALA A 35 -3.79 -10.90 8.61
CA ALA A 35 -4.63 -11.50 7.57
C ALA A 35 -4.12 -12.87 7.08
N ARG A 36 -2.86 -13.22 7.35
CA ARG A 36 -2.21 -14.46 6.90
C ARG A 36 -2.29 -14.66 5.39
N ILE A 37 -2.00 -13.60 4.64
CA ILE A 37 -2.04 -13.55 3.18
C ILE A 37 -0.67 -13.21 2.59
N PRO A 38 -0.43 -13.55 1.30
CA PRO A 38 0.77 -13.10 0.61
C PRO A 38 0.80 -11.57 0.51
N VAL A 39 1.94 -10.98 0.87
CA VAL A 39 2.19 -9.54 0.78
C VAL A 39 3.47 -9.30 0.01
N LEU A 40 3.40 -8.46 -1.01
CA LEU A 40 4.58 -7.95 -1.70
C LEU A 40 4.96 -6.62 -1.07
N ALA A 41 6.19 -6.48 -0.58
CA ALA A 41 6.70 -5.24 -0.02
C ALA A 41 7.78 -4.70 -0.94
N SER A 42 7.60 -3.50 -1.47
CA SER A 42 8.55 -2.89 -2.41
C SER A 42 9.06 -1.55 -1.90
N ASP A 43 10.30 -1.22 -2.24
CA ASP A 43 10.88 0.07 -1.96
C ASP A 43 11.91 0.41 -3.04
N ILE A 44 12.11 1.70 -3.28
CA ILE A 44 13.09 2.17 -4.25
C ILE A 44 14.53 2.03 -3.72
N ASP A 45 14.68 2.04 -2.40
CA ASP A 45 15.99 1.98 -1.74
C ASP A 45 16.39 0.54 -1.45
N PRO A 46 17.49 0.02 -2.06
CA PRO A 46 17.94 -1.34 -1.80
C PRO A 46 18.36 -1.58 -0.34
N VAL A 47 18.81 -0.55 0.37
CA VAL A 47 19.14 -0.68 1.80
C VAL A 47 17.86 -0.89 2.60
N ALA A 48 16.78 -0.15 2.29
CA ALA A 48 15.49 -0.34 2.95
C ALA A 48 14.94 -1.75 2.69
N THR A 49 15.08 -2.25 1.47
CA THR A 49 14.62 -3.61 1.11
C THR A 49 15.39 -4.68 1.89
N GLU A 50 16.69 -4.50 2.07
CA GLU A 50 17.52 -5.42 2.86
C GLU A 50 17.08 -5.43 4.33
N VAL A 51 16.85 -4.27 4.93
CA VAL A 51 16.35 -4.14 6.29
C VAL A 51 14.97 -4.78 6.41
N ALA A 52 14.10 -4.53 5.45
CA ALA A 52 12.76 -5.13 5.40
C ALA A 52 12.82 -6.65 5.39
N ALA A 53 13.66 -7.23 4.55
CA ALA A 53 13.83 -8.69 4.47
C ALA A 53 14.32 -9.28 5.80
N GLY A 54 15.23 -8.59 6.50
CA GLY A 54 15.69 -8.99 7.82
C GLY A 54 14.57 -8.97 8.86
N ASN A 55 13.77 -7.91 8.86
CA ASN A 55 12.62 -7.78 9.76
C ASN A 55 11.56 -8.84 9.50
N VAL A 56 11.31 -9.16 8.24
CA VAL A 56 10.36 -10.22 7.83
C VAL A 56 10.78 -11.57 8.41
N ARG A 57 12.08 -11.91 8.30
CA ARG A 57 12.61 -13.14 8.88
C ARG A 57 12.51 -13.16 10.40
N LEU A 58 12.88 -12.04 11.05
CA LEU A 58 12.81 -11.93 12.51
C LEU A 58 11.39 -12.10 13.05
N ASN A 59 10.40 -11.70 12.27
CA ASN A 59 8.99 -11.81 12.65
C ASN A 59 8.31 -13.10 12.19
N GLY A 60 9.06 -14.00 11.55
CA GLY A 60 8.54 -15.31 11.16
C GLY A 60 7.45 -15.27 10.07
N VAL A 61 7.46 -14.25 9.20
CA VAL A 61 6.49 -14.12 8.10
C VAL A 61 7.16 -14.15 6.73
N ASP A 62 8.36 -14.72 6.64
CA ASP A 62 9.08 -14.83 5.37
C ASP A 62 8.41 -15.79 4.37
N ASP A 63 7.49 -16.63 4.84
CA ASP A 63 6.63 -17.45 3.98
C ASP A 63 5.51 -16.63 3.32
N LEU A 64 5.19 -15.46 3.85
CA LEU A 64 4.09 -14.61 3.35
C LEU A 64 4.57 -13.33 2.69
N VAL A 65 5.65 -12.71 3.19
CA VAL A 65 6.11 -11.41 2.71
C VAL A 65 7.34 -11.56 1.84
N GLU A 66 7.24 -11.10 0.61
CA GLU A 66 8.36 -10.98 -0.34
C GLU A 66 8.78 -9.51 -0.43
N CYS A 67 10.08 -9.22 -0.30
CA CYS A 67 10.62 -7.86 -0.39
C CYS A 67 11.38 -7.68 -1.70
N VAL A 68 11.09 -6.62 -2.44
CA VAL A 68 11.75 -6.32 -3.70
C VAL A 68 12.16 -4.86 -3.79
N THR A 69 13.25 -4.58 -4.50
CA THR A 69 13.67 -3.22 -4.83
C THR A 69 13.09 -2.86 -6.19
N ALA A 70 12.32 -1.79 -6.26
CA ALA A 70 11.70 -1.34 -7.50
C ALA A 70 11.39 0.15 -7.46
N THR A 71 11.47 0.80 -8.61
CA THR A 71 11.03 2.18 -8.79
C THR A 71 9.56 2.17 -9.19
N GLY A 72 8.65 2.60 -8.30
CA GLY A 72 7.23 2.53 -8.55
C GLY A 72 6.80 1.10 -8.90
N PHE A 73 6.15 0.95 -10.04
CA PHE A 73 5.72 -0.36 -10.56
C PHE A 73 6.66 -0.92 -11.65
N ASP A 74 7.85 -0.36 -11.80
CA ASP A 74 8.80 -0.76 -12.82
C ASP A 74 9.60 -2.01 -12.41
N HIS A 75 8.93 -3.15 -12.42
CA HIS A 75 9.51 -4.47 -12.13
C HIS A 75 8.52 -5.55 -12.55
N PRO A 76 8.99 -6.67 -13.14
CA PRO A 76 8.11 -7.77 -13.56
C PRO A 76 7.27 -8.38 -12.45
N VAL A 77 7.72 -8.30 -11.19
CA VAL A 77 7.04 -8.90 -10.05
C VAL A 77 5.60 -8.39 -9.87
N PHE A 78 5.33 -7.14 -10.24
CA PHE A 78 3.99 -6.57 -10.08
C PHE A 78 2.98 -7.22 -11.02
N ALA A 79 3.37 -7.55 -12.24
CA ALA A 79 2.53 -8.29 -13.16
C ALA A 79 2.35 -9.75 -12.72
N ASP A 80 3.41 -10.35 -12.18
CA ASP A 80 3.39 -11.74 -11.73
C ASP A 80 2.51 -11.96 -10.49
N ARG A 81 2.57 -11.01 -9.54
CA ARG A 81 1.89 -11.12 -8.24
C ARG A 81 0.54 -10.40 -8.19
N GLY A 82 0.34 -9.43 -9.05
CA GLY A 82 -0.89 -8.63 -9.11
C GLY A 82 -1.91 -9.17 -10.10
N PRO A 83 -3.04 -8.49 -10.25
CA PRO A 83 -3.43 -7.31 -9.47
C PRO A 83 -3.74 -7.66 -8.00
N PHE A 84 -3.80 -6.64 -7.14
CA PHE A 84 -3.91 -6.81 -5.70
C PHE A 84 -5.30 -6.44 -5.19
N ASP A 85 -5.77 -7.19 -4.19
CA ASP A 85 -7.01 -6.86 -3.47
C ASP A 85 -6.85 -5.63 -2.60
N LEU A 86 -5.63 -5.39 -2.10
CA LEU A 86 -5.30 -4.28 -1.22
C LEU A 86 -3.91 -3.74 -1.55
N ILE A 87 -3.80 -2.44 -1.74
CA ILE A 87 -2.50 -1.74 -1.83
C ILE A 87 -2.41 -0.73 -0.70
N LEU A 88 -1.32 -0.81 0.06
CA LEU A 88 -0.93 0.21 1.03
C LEU A 88 0.18 1.05 0.40
N ALA A 89 0.08 2.37 0.48
CA ALA A 89 1.13 3.26 -0.01
C ALA A 89 1.35 4.39 1.00
N ASN A 90 2.48 4.37 1.66
CA ASN A 90 2.89 5.39 2.62
C ASN A 90 4.09 6.15 2.04
N ILE A 91 3.82 6.99 1.06
CA ILE A 91 4.81 7.80 0.35
C ILE A 91 4.31 9.24 0.21
N LEU A 92 5.17 10.13 -0.26
CA LEU A 92 4.83 11.54 -0.39
C LEU A 92 3.73 11.78 -1.42
N ALA A 93 2.99 12.89 -1.26
CA ALA A 93 1.84 13.22 -2.10
C ALA A 93 2.20 13.39 -3.59
N GLY A 94 3.33 14.01 -3.91
CA GLY A 94 3.78 14.17 -5.29
C GLY A 94 3.89 12.84 -6.04
N PRO A 95 4.71 11.90 -5.57
CA PRO A 95 4.78 10.56 -6.14
C PRO A 95 3.44 9.82 -6.17
N LEU A 96 2.59 9.98 -5.13
CA LEU A 96 1.26 9.36 -5.13
C LEU A 96 0.40 9.85 -6.28
N ILE A 97 0.42 11.16 -6.55
CA ILE A 97 -0.35 11.75 -7.65
C ILE A 97 0.15 11.20 -9.00
N GLU A 98 1.46 11.11 -9.17
CA GLU A 98 2.05 10.60 -10.40
C GLU A 98 1.72 9.12 -10.65
N LEU A 99 1.55 8.34 -9.60
CA LEU A 99 1.29 6.91 -9.68
C LEU A 99 -0.19 6.54 -9.81
N ALA A 100 -1.11 7.49 -9.81
CA ALA A 100 -2.55 7.20 -9.76
C ALA A 100 -3.02 6.24 -10.86
N SER A 101 -2.59 6.45 -12.10
CA SER A 101 -2.96 5.58 -13.23
C SER A 101 -2.40 4.16 -13.09
N GLU A 102 -1.15 4.05 -12.64
CA GLU A 102 -0.51 2.75 -12.41
C GLU A 102 -1.13 2.01 -11.23
N MET A 103 -1.53 2.73 -10.19
CA MET A 103 -2.27 2.14 -9.08
C MET A 103 -3.57 1.49 -9.57
N ALA A 104 -4.32 2.20 -10.44
CA ALA A 104 -5.57 1.67 -10.98
C ALA A 104 -5.36 0.38 -11.76
N ARG A 105 -4.24 0.25 -12.46
CA ARG A 105 -3.91 -0.98 -13.20
C ARG A 105 -3.50 -2.15 -12.30
N ASN A 106 -3.10 -1.87 -11.05
CA ASN A 106 -2.58 -2.87 -10.13
C ASN A 106 -3.54 -3.24 -8.99
N VAL A 107 -4.66 -2.55 -8.87
CA VAL A 107 -5.74 -2.89 -7.93
C VAL A 107 -6.80 -3.68 -8.67
N LYS A 108 -7.29 -4.76 -8.08
CA LYS A 108 -8.41 -5.51 -8.65
C LYS A 108 -9.70 -4.67 -8.62
N PRO A 109 -10.61 -4.83 -9.59
CA PRO A 109 -11.93 -4.19 -9.49
C PRO A 109 -12.58 -4.51 -8.14
N GLY A 110 -13.04 -3.48 -7.44
CA GLY A 110 -13.58 -3.61 -6.08
C GLY A 110 -12.52 -3.67 -4.98
N GLY A 111 -11.24 -3.69 -5.34
CA GLY A 111 -10.15 -3.68 -4.37
C GLY A 111 -9.95 -2.34 -3.70
N SER A 112 -9.19 -2.33 -2.62
CA SER A 112 -8.96 -1.15 -1.78
C SER A 112 -7.56 -0.61 -1.91
N LEU A 113 -7.45 0.71 -1.73
CA LEU A 113 -6.20 1.45 -1.70
C LEU A 113 -6.18 2.30 -0.43
N ILE A 114 -5.14 2.16 0.37
CA ILE A 114 -4.94 2.97 1.56
C ILE A 114 -3.70 3.82 1.35
N LEU A 115 -3.89 5.14 1.29
CA LEU A 115 -2.83 6.11 1.07
C LEU A 115 -2.51 6.85 2.37
N SER A 116 -1.24 6.98 2.69
CA SER A 116 -0.75 7.65 3.89
C SER A 116 0.47 8.50 3.56
N GLY A 117 0.96 9.28 4.52
CA GLY A 117 2.09 10.19 4.28
C GLY A 117 1.67 11.50 3.60
N ILE A 118 0.39 11.85 3.70
CA ILE A 118 -0.21 13.02 3.04
C ILE A 118 -0.52 14.07 4.10
N LEU A 119 -0.08 15.31 3.87
CA LEU A 119 -0.50 16.44 4.71
C LEU A 119 -1.96 16.79 4.39
N ASP A 120 -2.69 17.29 5.39
CA ASP A 120 -4.10 17.64 5.21
C ASP A 120 -4.34 18.62 4.06
N ARG A 121 -3.42 19.59 3.86
CA ARG A 121 -3.50 20.55 2.75
C ARG A 121 -3.28 19.92 1.37
N GLN A 122 -2.79 18.69 1.29
CA GLN A 122 -2.53 17.96 0.05
C GLN A 122 -3.65 17.01 -0.32
N GLU A 123 -4.61 16.80 0.57
CA GLU A 123 -5.67 15.81 0.41
C GLU A 123 -6.47 16.01 -0.88
N ASP A 124 -6.90 17.23 -1.15
CA ASP A 124 -7.76 17.53 -2.32
C ASP A 124 -7.05 17.20 -3.63
N ALA A 125 -5.77 17.55 -3.75
CA ALA A 125 -4.98 17.26 -4.96
C ALA A 125 -4.80 15.75 -5.18
N VAL A 126 -4.56 15.00 -4.11
CA VAL A 126 -4.44 13.54 -4.18
C VAL A 126 -5.77 12.92 -4.58
N LEU A 127 -6.88 13.33 -3.95
CA LEU A 127 -8.22 12.82 -4.27
C LEU A 127 -8.61 13.12 -5.72
N GLU A 128 -8.28 14.31 -6.22
CA GLU A 128 -8.57 14.68 -7.62
C GLU A 128 -7.86 13.73 -8.58
N ALA A 129 -6.57 13.45 -8.36
CA ALA A 129 -5.79 12.53 -9.19
C ALA A 129 -6.36 11.11 -9.19
N TYR A 130 -6.77 10.62 -8.03
CA TYR A 130 -7.29 9.26 -7.90
C TYR A 130 -8.73 9.12 -8.42
N ARG A 131 -9.56 10.14 -8.26
CA ARG A 131 -10.89 10.18 -8.90
C ARG A 131 -10.77 10.16 -10.43
N ALA A 132 -9.80 10.88 -10.97
CA ALA A 132 -9.52 10.86 -12.42
C ALA A 132 -9.07 9.47 -12.90
N ALA A 133 -8.53 8.64 -12.01
CA ALA A 133 -8.14 7.25 -12.29
C ALA A 133 -9.23 6.24 -11.93
N ASP A 134 -10.48 6.71 -11.73
CA ASP A 134 -11.68 5.92 -11.47
C ASP A 134 -11.78 5.31 -10.06
N PHE A 135 -10.99 5.80 -9.11
CA PHE A 135 -11.17 5.41 -7.72
C PHE A 135 -12.33 6.16 -7.07
N HIS A 136 -13.00 5.47 -6.15
CA HIS A 136 -14.08 6.02 -5.33
C HIS A 136 -13.56 6.32 -3.94
N TYR A 137 -13.88 7.52 -3.43
CA TYR A 137 -13.51 7.93 -2.09
C TYR A 137 -14.39 7.23 -1.05
N ILE A 138 -13.77 6.66 -0.01
CA ILE A 138 -14.48 5.99 1.08
C ILE A 138 -14.42 6.82 2.36
N ARG A 139 -13.22 7.09 2.88
CA ARG A 139 -13.09 7.88 4.11
C ARG A 139 -11.68 8.42 4.31
N THR A 140 -11.58 9.36 5.24
CA THR A 140 -10.31 9.96 5.68
C THR A 140 -10.18 9.79 7.18
N LEU A 141 -8.97 9.41 7.65
CA LEU A 141 -8.60 9.49 9.06
C LEU A 141 -7.57 10.60 9.22
N PRO A 142 -7.96 11.73 9.84
CA PRO A 142 -6.99 12.80 10.13
C PRO A 142 -6.24 12.51 11.42
N ARG A 143 -4.98 12.91 11.48
CA ARG A 143 -4.16 12.81 12.69
C ARG A 143 -3.04 13.83 12.67
N GLU A 144 -3.14 14.86 13.52
CA GLU A 144 -2.08 15.85 13.74
C GLU A 144 -1.55 16.50 12.45
N GLY A 145 -2.47 16.89 11.55
CA GLY A 145 -2.12 17.55 10.29
C GLY A 145 -1.80 16.59 9.15
N TRP A 146 -1.82 15.29 9.39
CA TRP A 146 -1.66 14.23 8.39
C TRP A 146 -2.98 13.52 8.14
N VAL A 147 -3.14 12.95 6.97
CA VAL A 147 -4.34 12.18 6.63
C VAL A 147 -3.99 10.82 6.05
N THR A 148 -4.85 9.86 6.33
CA THR A 148 -4.85 8.54 5.70
C THR A 148 -6.16 8.39 4.94
N LEU A 149 -6.07 8.03 3.67
CA LEU A 149 -7.23 7.94 2.78
C LEU A 149 -7.52 6.49 2.42
N HIS A 150 -8.79 6.12 2.46
CA HIS A 150 -9.26 4.85 1.94
C HIS A 150 -10.05 5.10 0.67
N LEU A 151 -9.64 4.45 -0.42
CA LEU A 151 -10.26 4.53 -1.74
C LEU A 151 -10.55 3.11 -2.23
N LYS A 152 -11.49 2.99 -3.15
CA LYS A 152 -11.82 1.70 -3.81
C LYS A 152 -11.91 1.87 -5.32
N LEU A 153 -11.50 0.86 -6.05
CA LEU A 153 -11.60 0.84 -7.51
C LEU A 153 -12.97 0.31 -7.98
#